data_88558fcfa867beb47d3cf6ef389aadfb
#
_entry.id   88558fcfa867beb47d3cf6ef389aadfb
#
_cell.length_a   1.000
_cell.length_b   1.000
_cell.length_c   1.000
_cell.angle_alpha   90.00
_cell.angle_beta   90.00
_cell.angle_gamma   90.00
#
_symmetry.space_group_name_H-M   'P 1'
#
loop_
_entity.id
_entity.type
_entity.pdbx_description
1 polymer ?
#
loop_
_entity_poly.entity_id
_entity_poly.type
_entity_poly.pdbx_seq_one_letter_code
_entity_poly.pdbx_strand_id
1 'polypeptide(L)'
;MKQEEYIMWLKQQLQTGKYKHGGYTMFYITEPKLRKIEKSKYIDRIVHRWYVNSFMEKYFIPQFINTSYACIKNKGMHKATLYLQRTMKKCKTKWNNYYIVKMDIKKYFENINKEIMYKILQK
;
A
#
# COMPACT_ATOMS: atom_id res chain seq x y z
N MET A 1 -2.04 31.77 -1.65
CA MET A 1 -1.41 31.09 -2.81
C MET A 1 -2.49 30.28 -3.51
N LYS A 2 -2.74 30.53 -4.79
CA LYS A 2 -3.74 29.78 -5.58
C LYS A 2 -3.27 28.34 -5.75
N GLN A 3 -4.18 27.42 -6.00
CA GLN A 3 -3.88 25.99 -6.11
C GLN A 3 -2.82 25.68 -7.18
N GLU A 4 -2.87 26.40 -8.29
CA GLU A 4 -1.91 26.26 -9.40
C GLU A 4 -0.49 26.70 -9.02
N GLU A 5 -0.34 27.84 -8.36
CA GLU A 5 0.94 28.34 -7.86
C GLU A 5 1.61 27.34 -6.92
N TYR A 6 0.78 26.69 -6.10
CA TYR A 6 1.24 25.70 -5.14
C TYR A 6 1.75 24.41 -5.83
N ILE A 7 1.05 23.95 -6.86
CA ILE A 7 1.47 22.78 -7.66
C ILE A 7 2.78 23.10 -8.40
N MET A 8 2.91 24.30 -8.97
CA MET A 8 4.15 24.73 -9.65
C MET A 8 5.33 24.80 -8.69
N TRP A 9 5.12 25.37 -7.50
CA TRP A 9 6.14 25.39 -6.44
C TRP A 9 6.57 23.97 -6.07
N LEU A 10 5.60 23.05 -5.82
CA LEU A 10 5.91 21.67 -5.46
C LEU A 10 6.68 20.94 -6.54
N LYS A 11 6.30 21.13 -7.81
CA LYS A 11 7.04 20.61 -8.97
C LYS A 11 8.48 21.07 -8.96
N GLN A 12 8.72 22.37 -8.76
CA GLN A 12 10.06 22.95 -8.69
C GLN A 12 10.86 22.34 -7.52
N GLN A 13 10.26 22.18 -6.33
CA GLN A 13 10.93 21.55 -5.19
C GLN A 13 11.36 20.11 -5.49
N LEU A 14 10.52 19.33 -6.17
CA LEU A 14 10.84 17.96 -6.58
C LEU A 14 11.95 17.92 -7.64
N GLN A 15 11.86 18.76 -8.66
CA GLN A 15 12.85 18.83 -9.74
C GLN A 15 14.25 19.25 -9.26
N THR A 16 14.30 20.15 -8.29
CA THR A 16 15.57 20.65 -7.73
C THR A 16 16.11 19.80 -6.56
N GLY A 17 15.41 18.74 -6.17
CA GLY A 17 15.78 17.90 -5.02
C GLY A 17 15.70 18.62 -3.67
N LYS A 18 15.06 19.78 -3.61
CA LYS A 18 14.90 20.59 -2.38
C LYS A 18 13.68 20.19 -1.55
N TYR A 19 12.81 19.33 -2.07
CA TYR A 19 11.65 18.85 -1.33
C TYR A 19 12.07 18.11 -0.07
N LYS A 20 11.48 18.50 1.06
CA LYS A 20 11.64 17.82 2.35
C LYS A 20 10.27 17.42 2.89
N HIS A 21 10.16 16.19 3.37
CA HIS A 21 8.95 15.67 4.00
C HIS A 21 8.61 16.49 5.26
N GLY A 22 7.36 16.89 5.36
CA GLY A 22 6.90 17.82 6.43
C GLY A 22 6.63 17.18 7.78
N GLY A 23 6.93 15.88 7.96
CA GLY A 23 6.69 15.15 9.19
C GLY A 23 5.23 14.66 9.35
N TYR A 24 4.90 14.21 10.55
CA TYR A 24 3.64 13.56 10.86
C TYR A 24 2.89 14.27 11.98
N THR A 25 1.56 14.26 11.90
CA THR A 25 0.66 14.59 12.99
C THR A 25 0.15 13.30 13.60
N MET A 26 0.27 13.17 14.92
CA MET A 26 -0.16 11.96 15.64
C MET A 26 -1.52 12.18 16.29
N PHE A 27 -2.37 11.15 16.20
CA PHE A 27 -3.63 11.08 16.94
C PHE A 27 -3.99 9.62 17.22
N TYR A 28 -4.95 9.42 18.13
CA TYR A 28 -5.41 8.08 18.50
C TYR A 28 -6.84 7.87 18.04
N ILE A 29 -7.13 6.65 17.60
CA ILE A 29 -8.48 6.16 17.33
C ILE A 29 -8.75 4.95 18.21
N THR A 30 -10.01 4.81 18.68
CA THR A 30 -10.40 3.77 19.64
C THR A 30 -11.24 2.64 19.05
N GLU A 31 -11.62 2.72 17.77
CA GLU A 31 -12.47 1.71 17.14
C GLU A 31 -11.71 0.82 16.16
N PRO A 32 -11.82 -0.49 16.31
CA PRO A 32 -12.33 -1.33 17.42
C PRO A 32 -11.30 -1.50 18.55
N LYS A 33 -10.09 -0.99 18.39
CA LYS A 33 -8.97 -1.03 19.35
C LYS A 33 -8.22 0.29 19.29
N LEU A 34 -7.65 0.66 20.43
CA LEU A 34 -6.77 1.83 20.48
C LEU A 34 -5.62 1.68 19.49
N ARG A 35 -5.52 2.63 18.56
CA ARG A 35 -4.45 2.68 17.56
C ARG A 35 -3.87 4.09 17.50
N LYS A 36 -2.56 4.16 17.53
CA LYS A 36 -1.81 5.38 17.22
C LYS A 36 -1.76 5.54 15.68
N ILE A 37 -2.22 6.67 15.19
CA ILE A 37 -2.19 7.01 13.77
C ILE A 37 -1.20 8.14 13.54
N GLU A 38 -0.31 7.95 12.60
CA GLU A 38 0.64 8.97 12.15
C GLU A 38 0.22 9.44 10.75
N LYS A 39 -0.33 10.65 10.70
CA LYS A 39 -0.83 11.25 9.46
C LYS A 39 0.21 12.19 8.88
N SER A 40 0.70 11.93 7.68
CA SER A 40 1.56 12.87 6.95
C SER A 40 0.81 14.15 6.56
N LYS A 41 1.52 15.24 6.38
CA LYS A 41 0.94 16.50 5.90
C LYS A 41 0.29 16.32 4.53
N TYR A 42 -0.65 17.20 4.20
CA TYR A 42 -1.42 17.11 2.95
C TYR A 42 -0.53 17.08 1.71
N ILE A 43 0.50 17.92 1.70
CA ILE A 43 1.51 17.99 0.62
C ILE A 43 2.22 16.67 0.43
N ASP A 44 2.71 16.09 1.52
CA ASP A 44 3.44 14.83 1.48
C ASP A 44 2.56 13.71 0.89
N ARG A 45 1.25 13.73 1.21
CA ARG A 45 0.30 12.78 0.63
C ARG A 45 0.10 12.98 -0.88
N ILE A 46 0.16 14.21 -1.38
CA ILE A 46 0.14 14.50 -2.83
C ILE A 46 1.38 13.91 -3.49
N VAL A 47 2.56 14.16 -2.92
CA VAL A 47 3.83 13.62 -3.44
C VAL A 47 3.83 12.10 -3.42
N HIS A 48 3.41 11.49 -2.31
CA HIS A 48 3.30 10.04 -2.20
C HIS A 48 2.36 9.46 -3.26
N ARG A 49 1.18 10.07 -3.44
CA ARG A 49 0.20 9.61 -4.44
C ARG A 49 0.73 9.74 -5.86
N TRP A 50 1.36 10.86 -6.17
CA TRP A 50 1.99 11.06 -7.46
C TRP A 50 3.07 10.01 -7.73
N TYR A 51 3.97 9.77 -6.77
CA TYR A 51 5.04 8.79 -6.89
C TYR A 51 4.51 7.36 -7.08
N VAL A 52 3.52 6.97 -6.27
CA VAL A 52 2.89 5.66 -6.40
C VAL A 52 2.25 5.47 -7.77
N ASN A 53 1.44 6.42 -8.23
CA ASN A 53 0.72 6.30 -9.51
C ASN A 53 1.66 6.36 -10.72
N SER A 54 2.71 7.19 -10.65
CA SER A 54 3.61 7.43 -11.79
C SER A 54 4.66 6.33 -11.96
N PHE A 55 5.13 5.76 -10.86
CA PHE A 55 6.25 4.83 -10.86
C PHE A 55 5.91 3.48 -10.23
N MET A 56 5.50 3.45 -8.97
CA MET A 56 5.38 2.21 -8.21
C MET A 56 4.32 1.27 -8.77
N GLU A 57 3.11 1.76 -9.09
CA GLU A 57 2.04 0.91 -9.62
C GLU A 57 2.46 0.26 -10.95
N LYS A 58 3.11 1.03 -11.82
CA LYS A 58 3.54 0.53 -13.13
C LYS A 58 4.63 -0.53 -13.04
N TYR A 59 5.53 -0.40 -12.07
CA TYR A 59 6.67 -1.30 -11.92
C TYR A 59 6.34 -2.53 -11.08
N PHE A 60 5.70 -2.35 -9.92
CA PHE A 60 5.50 -3.42 -8.95
C PHE A 60 4.25 -4.28 -9.20
N ILE A 61 3.13 -3.68 -9.66
CA ILE A 61 1.90 -4.45 -9.86
C ILE A 61 2.08 -5.63 -10.83
N PRO A 62 2.80 -5.50 -11.96
CA PRO A 62 3.06 -6.63 -12.85
C PRO A 62 3.87 -7.78 -12.22
N GLN A 63 4.65 -7.48 -11.17
CA GLN A 63 5.46 -8.47 -10.46
C GLN A 63 4.70 -9.19 -9.33
N PHE A 64 3.51 -8.71 -8.97
CA PHE A 64 2.71 -9.33 -7.93
C PHE A 64 2.12 -10.66 -8.38
N ILE A 65 2.06 -11.61 -7.45
CA ILE A 65 1.37 -12.87 -7.69
C ILE A 65 -0.10 -12.62 -8.05
N ASN A 66 -0.67 -13.45 -8.91
CA ASN A 66 -2.05 -13.28 -9.39
C ASN A 66 -3.10 -13.23 -8.29
N THR A 67 -2.82 -13.83 -7.14
CA THR A 67 -3.67 -13.86 -5.95
C THR A 67 -3.52 -12.65 -5.03
N SER A 68 -2.73 -11.64 -5.40
CA SER A 68 -2.71 -10.34 -4.73
C SER A 68 -3.95 -9.53 -5.13
N TYR A 69 -4.80 -9.19 -4.15
CA TYR A 69 -6.07 -8.50 -4.39
C TYR A 69 -6.16 -7.11 -3.74
N ALA A 70 -5.36 -6.85 -2.70
CA ALA A 70 -5.41 -5.59 -1.96
C ALA A 70 -4.80 -4.43 -2.78
N CYS A 71 -5.47 -3.28 -2.77
CA CYS A 71 -5.01 -2.03 -3.38
C CYS A 71 -4.67 -2.09 -4.88
N ILE A 72 -5.19 -3.06 -5.62
CA ILE A 72 -4.98 -3.21 -7.06
C ILE A 72 -6.26 -2.87 -7.79
N LYS A 73 -6.17 -1.97 -8.78
CA LYS A 73 -7.31 -1.58 -9.63
C LYS A 73 -7.94 -2.83 -10.28
N ASN A 74 -9.26 -2.89 -10.32
CA ASN A 74 -10.03 -4.00 -10.88
C ASN A 74 -9.87 -5.35 -10.14
N LYS A 75 -9.22 -5.38 -8.98
CA LYS A 75 -9.21 -6.49 -8.02
C LYS A 75 -10.03 -6.11 -6.78
N GLY A 76 -9.68 -6.53 -5.62
CA GLY A 76 -10.36 -6.17 -4.38
C GLY A 76 -11.05 -7.33 -3.69
N MET A 77 -11.68 -7.06 -2.54
CA MET A 77 -12.20 -8.07 -1.63
C MET A 77 -13.23 -9.02 -2.28
N HIS A 78 -14.17 -8.50 -3.09
CA HIS A 78 -15.17 -9.34 -3.74
C HIS A 78 -14.55 -10.37 -4.69
N LYS A 79 -13.60 -9.95 -5.52
CA LYS A 79 -12.89 -10.89 -6.41
C LYS A 79 -12.05 -11.91 -5.63
N ALA A 80 -11.40 -11.48 -4.55
CA ALA A 80 -10.67 -12.37 -3.65
C ALA A 80 -11.59 -13.44 -3.06
N THR A 81 -12.76 -13.05 -2.54
CA THR A 81 -13.74 -13.97 -1.96
C THR A 81 -14.26 -14.98 -2.99
N LEU A 82 -14.61 -14.52 -4.19
CA LEU A 82 -15.06 -15.42 -5.25
C LEU A 82 -13.96 -16.40 -5.70
N TYR A 83 -12.73 -15.94 -5.77
CA TYR A 83 -11.60 -16.82 -6.08
C TYR A 83 -11.39 -17.87 -4.99
N LEU A 84 -11.42 -17.45 -3.73
CA LEU A 84 -11.30 -18.35 -2.58
C LEU A 84 -12.39 -19.41 -2.59
N GLN A 85 -13.67 -19.02 -2.78
CA GLN A 85 -14.79 -19.96 -2.85
C GLN A 85 -14.62 -20.99 -3.97
N ARG A 86 -14.19 -20.55 -5.16
CA ARG A 86 -13.91 -21.48 -6.27
C ARG A 86 -12.78 -22.45 -5.95
N THR A 87 -11.72 -21.95 -5.31
CA THR A 87 -10.59 -22.78 -4.89
C THR A 87 -11.00 -23.80 -3.85
N MET A 88 -11.77 -23.39 -2.84
CA MET A 88 -12.30 -24.30 -1.82
C MET A 88 -13.19 -25.41 -2.42
N LYS A 89 -14.06 -25.06 -3.37
CA LYS A 89 -14.86 -26.07 -4.10
C LYS A 89 -13.97 -27.08 -4.83
N LYS A 90 -12.94 -26.61 -5.52
CA LYS A 90 -11.96 -27.50 -6.20
C LYS A 90 -11.21 -28.39 -5.20
N CYS A 91 -10.79 -27.86 -4.06
CA CYS A 91 -10.14 -28.64 -3.02
C CYS A 91 -11.05 -29.73 -2.49
N LYS A 92 -12.31 -29.40 -2.22
CA LYS A 92 -13.32 -30.36 -1.73
C LYS A 92 -13.57 -31.52 -2.72
N THR A 93 -13.53 -31.27 -4.02
CA THR A 93 -13.70 -32.32 -5.03
C THR A 93 -12.44 -33.15 -5.25
N LYS A 94 -11.26 -32.59 -4.98
CA LYS A 94 -9.97 -33.25 -5.26
C LYS A 94 -9.44 -34.05 -4.06
N TRP A 95 -9.70 -33.57 -2.83
CA TRP A 95 -9.16 -34.15 -1.61
C TRP A 95 -10.26 -34.43 -0.59
N ASN A 96 -10.20 -35.56 0.07
CA ASN A 96 -11.14 -35.92 1.14
C ASN A 96 -11.00 -34.97 2.34
N ASN A 97 -9.78 -34.60 2.67
CA ASN A 97 -9.46 -33.67 3.75
C ASN A 97 -8.57 -32.54 3.22
N TYR A 98 -8.87 -31.31 3.59
CA TYR A 98 -8.04 -30.14 3.33
C TYR A 98 -8.13 -29.14 4.48
N TYR A 99 -7.10 -28.35 4.64
CA TYR A 99 -7.03 -27.34 5.70
C TYR A 99 -6.86 -25.95 5.08
N ILE A 100 -7.45 -24.96 5.76
CA ILE A 100 -7.30 -23.55 5.42
C ILE A 100 -6.46 -22.90 6.50
N VAL A 101 -5.29 -22.39 6.12
CA VAL A 101 -4.41 -21.66 7.05
C VAL A 101 -4.59 -20.17 6.80
N LYS A 102 -5.01 -19.44 7.85
CA LYS A 102 -5.04 -17.98 7.86
C LYS A 102 -3.80 -17.46 8.56
N MET A 103 -3.00 -16.71 7.83
CA MET A 103 -1.77 -16.09 8.35
C MET A 103 -1.87 -14.58 8.31
N ASP A 104 -1.24 -13.91 9.27
CA ASP A 104 -1.12 -12.46 9.33
C ASP A 104 0.26 -12.06 9.88
N ILE A 105 0.79 -10.95 9.41
CA ILE A 105 2.09 -10.45 9.86
C ILE A 105 1.85 -9.49 11.02
N LYS A 106 2.28 -9.90 12.21
CA LYS A 106 2.19 -9.06 13.41
C LYS A 106 3.01 -7.79 13.22
N LYS A 107 2.38 -6.63 13.48
CA LYS A 107 3.04 -5.32 13.42
C LYS A 107 3.80 -5.10 12.10
N TYR A 108 3.14 -5.36 10.97
CA TYR A 108 3.77 -5.33 9.65
C TYR A 108 4.62 -4.08 9.41
N PHE A 109 4.03 -2.88 9.58
CA PHE A 109 4.72 -1.62 9.29
C PHE A 109 5.91 -1.34 10.23
N GLU A 110 5.83 -1.76 11.48
CA GLU A 110 6.90 -1.58 12.46
C GLU A 110 8.08 -2.52 12.19
N ASN A 111 7.84 -3.67 11.56
CA ASN A 111 8.83 -4.70 11.28
C ASN A 111 9.43 -4.63 9.86
N ILE A 112 9.03 -3.66 9.04
CA ILE A 112 9.65 -3.46 7.72
C ILE A 112 11.11 -3.05 7.91
N ASN A 113 12.04 -3.86 7.36
CA ASN A 113 13.44 -3.48 7.28
C ASN A 113 13.60 -2.38 6.20
N LYS A 114 13.90 -1.16 6.65
CA LYS A 114 13.99 0.02 5.78
C LYS A 114 15.13 -0.06 4.78
N GLU A 115 16.24 -0.68 5.14
CA GLU A 115 17.40 -0.85 4.26
C GLU A 115 17.09 -1.82 3.11
N ILE A 116 16.43 -2.94 3.42
CA ILE A 116 16.00 -3.90 2.40
C ILE A 116 14.96 -3.26 1.49
N MET A 117 13.98 -2.55 2.06
CA MET A 117 12.97 -1.83 1.31
C MET A 117 13.62 -0.82 0.35
N TYR A 118 14.58 -0.04 0.83
CA TYR A 118 15.29 0.93 0.02
C TYR A 118 16.05 0.28 -1.15
N LYS A 119 16.75 -0.83 -0.90
CA LYS A 119 17.41 -1.61 -1.96
C LYS A 119 16.45 -2.15 -3.02
N ILE A 120 15.23 -2.55 -2.63
CA ILE A 120 14.19 -3.00 -3.56
C ILE A 120 13.71 -1.83 -4.43
N LEU A 121 13.58 -0.63 -3.84
CA LEU A 121 13.10 0.56 -4.55
C LEU A 121 14.16 1.19 -5.48
N GLN A 122 15.44 0.85 -5.32
CA GLN A 122 16.55 1.32 -6.17
C GLN A 122 16.75 0.47 -7.44
N LYS A 123 16.16 -0.70 -7.53
CA LYS A 123 16.22 -1.58 -8.72
C LYS A 123 15.27 -1.11 -9.81
#